data_6478240674c44ff24caefc054a2cd67c
#
_entry.id   6478240674c44ff24caefc054a2cd67c
#
_cell.length_a   1.000
_cell.length_b   1.000
_cell.length_c   1.000
_cell.angle_alpha   90.00
_cell.angle_beta   90.00
_cell.angle_gamma   90.00
#
_symmetry.space_group_name_H-M   'P 1'
#
loop_
_entity.id
_entity.type
_entity.pdbx_description
1 polymer ?
#
loop_
_entity_poly.entity_id
_entity_poly.type
_entity_poly.pdbx_seq_one_letter_code
_entity_poly.pdbx_strand_id
1 'polypeptide(L)'
;MNSLHLKSFTRCKRKAWLDFKGEKSYQVWSAHKAIDKVRQYQIFSKLCNGEIYTGLKACENGYQGVIGLKIKGNLFPNINAEISPQLLIKTKGKSKWGQYKYLPAVYKLGHKTTKEHLFDLAFSSMLLESFQESQIEKGLVISNFYKKVNVEEIRLNKKLRKKVLNVLLSLNECLEGFMPEITQDRKKCTICSWQKFCDKEARENGYLTDIDGIGSKTASLLITNGISDTQTLASYSEKKLGEKLSIFNDQKYQKASLFVKQTQAYISGEPYLISNKNDTNIILEKTRSGFYIFDIESSPDEKHDFLYGFLKVNNLFTKKEDLIYKPIFNLKKNKIESYTKIIEILFSHKEWPVLHYGETEKIAIINIAKTLNFSFEEIDSLTSRFIDLHTLIRKSWILPLKNYSLKTVSNWLGFEWMQKNVSGSKALYWWIQYQITENEIFLKKIVQYNKDDCLATLQIAEYLIKNQLKKN
;
A
#
# COMPACT_ATOMS: atom_id res chain seq x y z
N MET A 1 -3.81 27.97 -5.19
CA MET A 1 -3.45 26.69 -4.51
C MET A 1 -4.62 26.14 -3.71
N ASN A 2 -4.61 24.83 -3.31
CA ASN A 2 -5.72 24.25 -2.55
C ASN A 2 -5.27 23.23 -1.50
N SER A 3 -6.23 22.76 -0.68
CA SER A 3 -5.97 21.75 0.38
C SER A 3 -5.29 20.48 -0.14
N LEU A 4 -5.60 20.03 -1.37
CA LEU A 4 -4.97 18.86 -1.97
C LEU A 4 -3.47 19.11 -2.24
N HIS A 5 -3.14 20.29 -2.79
CA HIS A 5 -1.76 20.68 -3.06
C HIS A 5 -0.95 20.77 -1.76
N LEU A 6 -1.52 21.34 -0.68
CA LEU A 6 -0.86 21.40 0.64
C LEU A 6 -0.57 20.00 1.20
N LYS A 7 -1.56 19.08 1.17
CA LYS A 7 -1.37 17.68 1.58
C LYS A 7 -0.28 16.99 0.75
N SER A 8 -0.32 17.20 -0.55
CA SER A 8 0.68 16.63 -1.46
C SER A 8 2.07 17.17 -1.19
N PHE A 9 2.21 18.48 -0.93
CA PHE A 9 3.47 19.14 -0.65
C PHE A 9 4.12 18.66 0.66
N THR A 10 3.31 18.50 1.72
CA THR A 10 3.82 17.97 3.00
C THR A 10 4.33 16.54 2.89
N ARG A 11 3.85 15.80 1.91
CA ARG A 11 4.27 14.43 1.62
C ARG A 11 5.44 14.38 0.64
N CYS A 12 5.37 15.12 -0.46
CA CYS A 12 6.37 15.17 -1.52
C CYS A 12 6.17 16.42 -2.37
N LYS A 13 7.19 17.28 -2.46
CA LYS A 13 7.16 18.51 -3.28
C LYS A 13 6.84 18.22 -4.74
N ARG A 14 7.50 17.20 -5.33
CA ARG A 14 7.26 16.78 -6.71
C ARG A 14 5.81 16.33 -6.93
N LYS A 15 5.21 15.62 -5.98
CA LYS A 15 3.80 15.23 -6.07
C LYS A 15 2.88 16.44 -6.11
N ALA A 16 3.14 17.49 -5.31
CA ALA A 16 2.34 18.71 -5.33
C ALA A 16 2.43 19.41 -6.69
N TRP A 17 3.62 19.51 -7.25
CA TRP A 17 3.85 20.07 -8.58
C TRP A 17 3.13 19.26 -9.66
N LEU A 18 3.23 17.93 -9.64
CA LEU A 18 2.54 17.04 -10.58
C LEU A 18 1.01 17.08 -10.43
N ASP A 19 0.49 17.19 -9.20
CA ASP A 19 -0.95 17.35 -8.97
C ASP A 19 -1.47 18.69 -9.56
N PHE A 20 -0.62 19.71 -9.66
CA PHE A 20 -0.96 21.04 -10.18
C PHE A 20 -0.73 21.16 -11.69
N LYS A 21 0.48 20.85 -12.20
CA LYS A 21 0.90 21.02 -13.59
C LYS A 21 1.04 19.72 -14.39
N GLY A 22 1.08 18.55 -13.70
CA GLY A 22 1.30 17.27 -14.35
C GLY A 22 0.15 16.84 -15.26
N GLU A 23 0.49 16.16 -16.34
CA GLU A 23 -0.49 15.59 -17.26
C GLU A 23 -1.26 14.44 -16.60
N LYS A 24 -2.58 14.56 -16.52
CA LYS A 24 -3.46 13.64 -15.77
C LYS A 24 -3.49 12.22 -16.34
N SER A 25 -3.14 12.03 -17.61
CA SER A 25 -3.03 10.71 -18.26
C SER A 25 -2.01 9.78 -17.58
N TYR A 26 -0.96 10.34 -16.99
CA TYR A 26 0.03 9.59 -16.21
C TYR A 26 -0.40 9.25 -14.79
N GLN A 27 -1.53 9.79 -14.34
CA GLN A 27 -2.01 9.57 -12.98
C GLN A 27 -2.78 8.25 -12.88
N VAL A 28 -2.29 7.35 -12.05
CA VAL A 28 -2.97 6.07 -11.80
C VAL A 28 -4.05 6.22 -10.75
N TRP A 29 -5.23 5.66 -11.04
CA TRP A 29 -6.30 5.58 -10.06
C TRP A 29 -5.86 4.78 -8.82
N SER A 30 -6.22 5.26 -7.65
CA SER A 30 -5.80 4.68 -6.37
C SER A 30 -7.00 4.09 -5.62
N ALA A 31 -7.01 2.76 -5.45
CA ALA A 31 -7.98 2.06 -4.63
C ALA A 31 -7.96 2.53 -3.17
N HIS A 32 -6.78 2.79 -2.62
CA HIS A 32 -6.64 3.34 -1.26
C HIS A 32 -7.41 4.64 -1.08
N LYS A 33 -7.30 5.58 -2.02
CA LYS A 33 -8.07 6.85 -1.95
C LYS A 33 -9.59 6.61 -2.01
N ALA A 34 -10.03 5.63 -2.79
CA ALA A 34 -11.45 5.30 -2.88
C ALA A 34 -11.95 4.65 -1.59
N ILE A 35 -11.20 3.73 -1.02
CA ILE A 35 -11.47 3.10 0.28
C ILE A 35 -11.53 4.16 1.38
N ASP A 36 -10.53 5.06 1.44
CA ASP A 36 -10.49 6.13 2.43
C ASP A 36 -11.74 7.02 2.36
N LYS A 37 -12.20 7.38 1.15
CA LYS A 37 -13.42 8.17 0.98
C LYS A 37 -14.67 7.45 1.50
N VAL A 38 -14.82 6.17 1.21
CA VAL A 38 -15.97 5.37 1.69
C VAL A 38 -15.97 5.31 3.21
N ARG A 39 -14.84 4.95 3.81
CA ARG A 39 -14.68 4.88 5.27
C ARG A 39 -14.89 6.22 5.95
N GLN A 40 -14.33 7.26 5.37
CA GLN A 40 -14.50 8.64 5.83
C GLN A 40 -15.98 9.01 5.90
N TYR A 41 -16.73 8.77 4.83
CA TYR A 41 -18.16 9.06 4.78
C TYR A 41 -18.96 8.28 5.83
N GLN A 42 -18.69 6.97 5.97
CA GLN A 42 -19.35 6.12 6.98
C GLN A 42 -19.11 6.62 8.41
N ILE A 43 -17.88 7.06 8.73
CA ILE A 43 -17.54 7.59 10.05
C ILE A 43 -18.19 8.95 10.30
N PHE A 44 -18.18 9.81 9.30
CA PHE A 44 -18.82 11.12 9.38
C PHE A 44 -20.33 11.00 9.55
N SER A 45 -20.98 10.11 8.79
CA SER A 45 -22.40 9.83 8.94
C SER A 45 -22.74 9.35 10.35
N LYS A 46 -21.93 8.42 10.88
CA LYS A 46 -22.12 7.94 12.26
C LYS A 46 -21.94 9.06 13.30
N LEU A 47 -20.96 9.95 13.12
CA LEU A 47 -20.69 11.06 14.06
C LEU A 47 -21.82 12.09 14.05
N CYS A 48 -22.42 12.34 12.89
CA CYS A 48 -23.49 13.32 12.70
C CYS A 48 -24.91 12.69 12.73
N ASN A 49 -25.08 11.47 13.25
CA ASN A 49 -26.36 10.74 13.31
C ASN A 49 -27.13 10.71 11.98
N GLY A 50 -26.39 10.59 10.86
CA GLY A 50 -26.94 10.60 9.52
C GLY A 50 -27.21 11.99 8.93
N GLU A 51 -27.13 13.05 9.70
CA GLU A 51 -27.36 14.44 9.25
C GLU A 51 -26.13 15.03 8.56
N ILE A 52 -25.80 14.52 7.37
CA ILE A 52 -24.73 15.08 6.54
C ILE A 52 -25.32 15.58 5.23
N TYR A 53 -25.08 16.84 4.92
CA TYR A 53 -25.57 17.49 3.72
C TYR A 53 -24.43 18.20 2.98
N THR A 54 -24.68 18.60 1.75
CA THR A 54 -23.62 19.10 0.87
C THR A 54 -23.78 20.60 0.57
N GLY A 55 -22.65 21.33 0.64
CA GLY A 55 -22.53 22.68 0.11
C GLY A 55 -23.03 23.78 1.03
N LEU A 56 -23.15 25.01 0.49
CA LEU A 56 -23.44 26.22 1.25
C LEU A 56 -24.82 26.20 1.90
N LYS A 57 -25.85 25.77 1.17
CA LYS A 57 -27.23 25.67 1.71
C LYS A 57 -27.32 24.82 2.96
N ALA A 58 -26.47 23.80 3.06
CA ALA A 58 -26.41 22.98 4.26
C ALA A 58 -25.85 23.74 5.48
N CYS A 59 -24.91 24.67 5.29
CA CYS A 59 -24.44 25.57 6.33
C CYS A 59 -25.53 26.57 6.74
N GLU A 60 -26.24 27.14 5.79
CA GLU A 60 -27.32 28.12 6.02
C GLU A 60 -28.48 27.49 6.78
N ASN A 61 -28.83 26.24 6.48
CA ASN A 61 -29.87 25.49 7.19
C ASN A 61 -29.42 24.94 8.56
N GLY A 62 -28.15 25.08 8.91
CA GLY A 62 -27.62 24.67 10.21
C GLY A 62 -27.63 23.15 10.45
N TYR A 63 -27.39 22.33 9.42
CA TYR A 63 -27.26 20.89 9.58
C TYR A 63 -26.02 20.50 10.39
N GLN A 64 -26.07 19.35 11.06
CA GLN A 64 -25.03 18.89 11.99
C GLN A 64 -23.68 18.66 11.31
N GLY A 65 -23.67 18.10 10.10
CA GLY A 65 -22.48 17.84 9.29
C GLY A 65 -22.60 18.41 7.89
N VAL A 66 -21.57 19.10 7.40
CA VAL A 66 -21.53 19.62 6.02
C VAL A 66 -20.25 19.18 5.32
N ILE A 67 -20.43 18.62 4.11
CA ILE A 67 -19.34 18.19 3.21
C ILE A 67 -19.43 18.93 1.87
N GLY A 68 -18.36 18.84 1.06
CA GLY A 68 -18.37 19.36 -0.31
C GLY A 68 -18.42 20.89 -0.44
N LEU A 69 -18.32 21.65 0.65
CA LEU A 69 -18.22 23.09 0.61
C LEU A 69 -16.84 23.50 0.09
N LYS A 70 -16.82 24.39 -0.92
CA LYS A 70 -15.60 25.03 -1.43
C LYS A 70 -15.58 26.49 -1.04
N ILE A 71 -14.50 26.91 -0.41
CA ILE A 71 -14.29 28.29 0.03
C ILE A 71 -13.04 28.82 -0.65
N LYS A 72 -13.18 29.96 -1.35
CA LYS A 72 -12.08 30.69 -1.97
C LYS A 72 -11.78 31.96 -1.18
N GLY A 73 -10.52 32.31 -1.13
CA GLY A 73 -10.08 33.56 -0.50
C GLY A 73 -8.60 33.80 -0.70
N ASN A 74 -8.13 34.95 -0.27
CA ASN A 74 -6.72 35.34 -0.33
C ASN A 74 -6.13 35.32 1.07
N LEU A 75 -5.07 34.52 1.27
CA LEU A 75 -4.29 34.53 2.52
C LEU A 75 -3.06 35.42 2.43
N PHE A 76 -2.65 35.77 1.21
CA PHE A 76 -1.55 36.67 0.90
C PHE A 76 -1.95 37.55 -0.29
N PRO A 77 -1.36 38.74 -0.45
CA PRO A 77 -1.49 39.48 -1.69
C PRO A 77 -1.13 38.60 -2.90
N ASN A 78 -1.98 38.58 -3.91
CA ASN A 78 -1.78 37.85 -5.19
C ASN A 78 -1.75 36.31 -5.10
N ILE A 79 -2.06 35.69 -3.95
CA ILE A 79 -2.13 34.25 -3.83
C ILE A 79 -3.57 33.79 -3.55
N ASN A 80 -4.22 33.29 -4.60
CA ASN A 80 -5.55 32.69 -4.47
C ASN A 80 -5.47 31.32 -3.81
N ALA A 81 -6.25 31.13 -2.76
CA ALA A 81 -6.37 29.90 -2.01
C ALA A 81 -7.80 29.35 -2.06
N GLU A 82 -7.92 28.03 -2.15
CA GLU A 82 -9.20 27.32 -2.09
C GLU A 82 -9.12 26.19 -1.09
N ILE A 83 -10.09 26.09 -0.20
CA ILE A 83 -10.25 24.94 0.70
C ILE A 83 -11.50 24.15 0.34
N SER A 84 -11.43 22.86 0.62
CA SER A 84 -12.58 21.97 0.63
C SER A 84 -12.47 21.11 1.88
N PRO A 85 -12.99 21.57 3.04
CA PRO A 85 -12.95 20.82 4.28
C PRO A 85 -13.58 19.44 4.11
N GLN A 86 -12.96 18.40 4.69
CA GLN A 86 -13.48 17.06 4.60
C GLN A 86 -14.86 16.94 5.26
N LEU A 87 -15.03 17.61 6.40
CA LEU A 87 -16.28 17.77 7.12
C LEU A 87 -16.25 19.09 7.88
N LEU A 88 -17.37 19.76 7.92
CA LEU A 88 -17.67 20.85 8.84
C LEU A 88 -18.68 20.36 9.86
N ILE A 89 -18.38 20.54 11.14
CA ILE A 89 -19.26 20.13 12.26
C ILE A 89 -19.84 21.36 12.91
N LYS A 90 -21.17 21.39 13.03
CA LYS A 90 -21.90 22.46 13.73
C LYS A 90 -21.56 22.47 15.21
N THR A 91 -21.33 23.66 15.75
CA THR A 91 -21.09 23.90 17.18
C THR A 91 -21.74 25.20 17.63
N LYS A 92 -21.90 25.35 18.93
CA LYS A 92 -22.37 26.61 19.54
C LYS A 92 -21.40 27.77 19.25
N GLY A 93 -21.95 28.94 18.97
CA GLY A 93 -21.18 30.16 18.71
C GLY A 93 -21.92 31.07 17.73
N LYS A 94 -21.49 32.32 17.58
CA LYS A 94 -22.09 33.29 16.67
C LYS A 94 -21.35 33.26 15.33
N SER A 95 -22.07 33.25 14.23
CA SER A 95 -21.54 33.42 12.86
C SER A 95 -22.56 34.21 12.03
N LYS A 96 -22.25 34.44 10.75
CA LYS A 96 -23.21 35.04 9.81
C LYS A 96 -24.51 34.25 9.62
N TRP A 97 -24.55 32.99 10.02
CA TRP A 97 -25.74 32.13 9.94
C TRP A 97 -26.60 32.14 11.23
N GLY A 98 -26.17 32.84 12.29
CA GLY A 98 -26.92 32.94 13.57
C GLY A 98 -26.14 32.43 14.77
N GLN A 99 -26.81 31.74 15.70
CA GLN A 99 -26.25 31.32 16.99
C GLN A 99 -25.47 29.97 16.90
N TYR A 100 -24.93 29.68 15.76
CA TYR A 100 -24.04 28.52 15.54
C TYR A 100 -22.91 28.86 14.58
N LYS A 101 -21.86 28.06 14.61
CA LYS A 101 -20.72 28.11 13.69
C LYS A 101 -20.25 26.72 13.36
N TYR A 102 -19.36 26.60 12.40
CA TYR A 102 -18.76 25.35 11.99
C TYR A 102 -17.30 25.26 12.35
N LEU A 103 -16.87 24.06 12.75
CA LEU A 103 -15.46 23.69 12.94
C LEU A 103 -15.03 22.75 11.82
N PRO A 104 -13.82 22.94 11.26
CA PRO A 104 -13.27 22.00 10.29
C PRO A 104 -12.86 20.70 10.97
N ALA A 105 -13.18 19.57 10.33
CA ALA A 105 -12.81 18.25 10.79
C ALA A 105 -12.13 17.45 9.67
N VAL A 106 -11.15 16.63 10.04
CA VAL A 106 -10.41 15.74 9.15
C VAL A 106 -10.45 14.32 9.67
N TYR A 107 -10.53 13.35 8.76
CA TYR A 107 -10.44 11.93 9.08
C TYR A 107 -9.00 11.45 9.08
N LYS A 108 -8.62 10.63 10.06
CA LYS A 108 -7.35 9.89 10.07
C LYS A 108 -7.58 8.38 10.08
N LEU A 109 -6.90 7.68 9.19
CA LEU A 109 -6.95 6.22 9.13
C LEU A 109 -6.01 5.58 10.18
N GLY A 110 -4.83 6.15 10.38
CA GLY A 110 -3.80 5.61 11.28
C GLY A 110 -3.91 6.09 12.73
N HIS A 111 -3.07 5.53 13.62
CA HIS A 111 -3.07 5.84 15.05
C HIS A 111 -2.65 7.27 15.38
N LYS A 112 -1.69 7.82 14.64
CA LYS A 112 -1.09 9.13 14.98
C LYS A 112 -1.65 10.24 14.11
N THR A 113 -1.96 11.38 14.77
CA THR A 113 -2.23 12.64 14.08
C THR A 113 -0.93 13.14 13.43
N THR A 114 -0.96 13.36 12.13
CA THR A 114 0.20 13.76 11.33
C THR A 114 0.21 15.25 11.04
N LYS A 115 1.36 15.76 10.55
CA LYS A 115 1.47 17.15 10.09
C LYS A 115 0.45 17.48 9.00
N GLU A 116 0.11 16.52 8.13
CA GLU A 116 -0.90 16.70 7.05
C GLU A 116 -2.27 17.07 7.66
N HIS A 117 -2.70 16.38 8.72
CA HIS A 117 -3.97 16.66 9.39
C HIS A 117 -3.96 18.05 10.07
N LEU A 118 -2.87 18.38 10.79
CA LEU A 118 -2.73 19.66 11.47
C LEU A 118 -2.73 20.84 10.48
N PHE A 119 -2.05 20.68 9.35
CA PHE A 119 -1.95 21.72 8.34
C PHE A 119 -3.25 21.91 7.57
N ASP A 120 -3.97 20.81 7.27
CA ASP A 120 -5.27 20.88 6.63
C ASP A 120 -6.30 21.60 7.53
N LEU A 121 -6.34 21.28 8.83
CA LEU A 121 -7.20 21.95 9.79
C LEU A 121 -6.88 23.44 9.92
N ALA A 122 -5.61 23.79 10.06
CA ALA A 122 -5.21 25.18 10.24
C ALA A 122 -5.45 26.00 8.95
N PHE A 123 -5.17 25.44 7.78
CA PHE A 123 -5.46 26.08 6.50
C PHE A 123 -6.96 26.26 6.29
N SER A 124 -7.73 25.21 6.55
CA SER A 124 -9.19 25.26 6.45
C SER A 124 -9.79 26.29 7.39
N SER A 125 -9.29 26.38 8.63
CA SER A 125 -9.80 27.35 9.60
C SER A 125 -9.60 28.78 9.18
N MET A 126 -8.42 29.13 8.61
CA MET A 126 -8.11 30.50 8.22
C MET A 126 -9.07 31.07 7.17
N LEU A 127 -9.44 30.27 6.16
CA LEU A 127 -10.41 30.70 5.16
C LEU A 127 -11.86 30.60 5.64
N LEU A 128 -12.15 29.59 6.47
CA LEU A 128 -13.49 29.42 7.04
C LEU A 128 -13.84 30.54 8.03
N GLU A 129 -12.88 31.06 8.80
CA GLU A 129 -13.10 32.19 9.72
C GLU A 129 -13.63 33.43 8.99
N SER A 130 -12.97 33.81 7.91
CA SER A 130 -13.41 34.94 7.08
C SER A 130 -14.75 34.65 6.41
N PHE A 131 -14.96 33.41 5.94
CA PHE A 131 -16.17 33.03 5.23
C PHE A 131 -17.41 32.97 6.11
N GLN A 132 -17.30 32.49 7.37
CA GLN A 132 -18.42 32.42 8.31
C GLN A 132 -18.49 33.60 9.29
N GLU A 133 -17.55 34.55 9.22
CA GLU A 133 -17.45 35.73 10.10
C GLU A 133 -17.36 35.33 11.58
N SER A 134 -16.56 34.32 11.89
CA SER A 134 -16.42 33.79 13.25
C SER A 134 -15.07 33.11 13.44
N GLN A 135 -14.42 33.42 14.58
CA GLN A 135 -13.11 32.82 14.92
C GLN A 135 -13.20 31.33 15.22
N ILE A 136 -12.15 30.60 14.85
CA ILE A 136 -12.01 29.15 15.02
C ILE A 136 -10.72 28.86 15.82
N GLU A 137 -10.85 28.49 17.08
CA GLU A 137 -9.71 28.21 17.94
C GLU A 137 -9.27 26.75 17.89
N LYS A 138 -10.15 25.86 17.42
CA LYS A 138 -9.89 24.41 17.35
C LYS A 138 -10.45 23.80 16.08
N GLY A 139 -9.80 22.70 15.66
CA GLY A 139 -10.30 21.79 14.63
C GLY A 139 -10.39 20.37 15.19
N LEU A 140 -11.01 19.47 14.46
CA LEU A 140 -11.29 18.12 14.92
C LEU A 140 -10.57 17.09 14.07
N VAL A 141 -9.92 16.12 14.70
CA VAL A 141 -9.38 14.92 14.05
C VAL A 141 -10.25 13.74 14.43
N ILE A 142 -10.88 13.14 13.44
CA ILE A 142 -11.81 12.04 13.63
C ILE A 142 -11.12 10.73 13.22
N SER A 143 -11.29 9.69 14.04
CA SER A 143 -10.75 8.36 13.76
C SER A 143 -11.70 7.26 14.22
N ASN A 144 -11.52 6.07 13.69
CA ASN A 144 -12.27 4.88 14.10
C ASN A 144 -11.31 3.88 14.73
N PHE A 145 -11.31 3.80 16.05
CA PHE A 145 -10.51 2.85 16.81
C PHE A 145 -11.42 1.83 17.48
N TYR A 146 -11.12 0.55 17.30
CA TYR A 146 -11.91 -0.55 17.88
C TYR A 146 -13.42 -0.40 17.67
N LYS A 147 -13.81 0.03 16.44
CA LYS A 147 -15.21 0.31 16.05
C LYS A 147 -15.87 1.47 16.82
N LYS A 148 -15.10 2.23 17.60
CA LYS A 148 -15.57 3.46 18.26
C LYS A 148 -15.06 4.68 17.50
N VAL A 149 -15.95 5.66 17.29
CA VAL A 149 -15.58 6.95 16.72
C VAL A 149 -14.92 7.77 17.82
N ASN A 150 -13.67 8.15 17.59
CA ASN A 150 -12.92 9.04 18.47
C ASN A 150 -12.75 10.39 17.81
N VAL A 151 -12.93 11.45 18.60
CA VAL A 151 -12.76 12.85 18.19
C VAL A 151 -11.67 13.48 19.06
N GLU A 152 -10.58 13.90 18.40
CA GLU A 152 -9.45 14.59 19.02
C GLU A 152 -9.56 16.08 18.69
N GLU A 153 -9.60 16.95 19.70
CA GLU A 153 -9.61 18.41 19.51
C GLU A 153 -8.17 18.94 19.34
N ILE A 154 -7.94 19.64 18.26
CA ILE A 154 -6.64 20.27 17.95
C ILE A 154 -6.73 21.76 18.09
N ARG A 155 -5.96 22.33 19.01
CA ARG A 155 -5.86 23.78 19.20
C ARG A 155 -5.12 24.44 18.02
N LEU A 156 -5.78 25.37 17.35
CA LEU A 156 -5.27 26.08 16.16
C LEU A 156 -4.61 27.41 16.57
N ASN A 157 -3.52 27.32 17.33
CA ASN A 157 -2.81 28.46 17.87
C ASN A 157 -2.00 29.25 16.81
N LYS A 158 -1.57 30.49 17.21
CA LYS A 158 -0.79 31.37 16.33
C LYS A 158 0.48 30.71 15.75
N LYS A 159 1.18 29.89 16.57
CA LYS A 159 2.40 29.18 16.13
C LYS A 159 2.12 28.18 15.00
N LEU A 160 1.06 27.39 15.10
CA LEU A 160 0.66 26.45 14.05
C LEU A 160 0.25 27.19 12.78
N ARG A 161 -0.57 28.23 12.89
CA ARG A 161 -1.02 29.06 11.77
C ARG A 161 0.16 29.70 11.02
N LYS A 162 1.11 30.33 11.76
CA LYS A 162 2.35 30.88 11.18
C LYS A 162 3.16 29.82 10.42
N LYS A 163 3.27 28.61 11.00
CA LYS A 163 3.96 27.50 10.35
C LYS A 163 3.28 27.08 9.03
N VAL A 164 1.95 27.04 9.01
CA VAL A 164 1.19 26.70 7.80
C VAL A 164 1.34 27.79 6.75
N LEU A 165 1.29 29.06 7.12
CA LEU A 165 1.52 30.18 6.21
C LEU A 165 2.89 30.09 5.52
N ASN A 166 3.96 29.80 6.28
CA ASN A 166 5.29 29.59 5.70
C ASN A 166 5.33 28.40 4.72
N VAL A 167 4.63 27.31 5.04
CA VAL A 167 4.53 26.16 4.15
C VAL A 167 3.74 26.49 2.88
N LEU A 168 2.70 27.31 2.99
CA LEU A 168 1.92 27.77 1.82
C LEU A 168 2.74 28.68 0.89
N LEU A 169 3.61 29.54 1.44
CA LEU A 169 4.57 30.33 0.64
C LEU A 169 5.52 29.40 -0.12
N SER A 170 6.17 28.45 0.60
CA SER A 170 7.06 27.47 -0.06
C SER A 170 6.34 26.57 -1.05
N LEU A 171 5.05 26.26 -0.83
CA LEU A 171 4.23 25.56 -1.80
C LEU A 171 4.01 26.41 -3.06
N ASN A 172 3.69 27.70 -2.90
CA ASN A 172 3.49 28.59 -4.04
C ASN A 172 4.76 28.68 -4.91
N GLU A 173 5.92 28.91 -4.28
CA GLU A 173 7.22 28.91 -4.95
C GLU A 173 7.46 27.59 -5.71
N CYS A 174 7.16 26.45 -5.07
CA CYS A 174 7.27 25.15 -5.71
C CYS A 174 6.35 24.98 -6.92
N LEU A 175 5.12 25.49 -6.85
CA LEU A 175 4.14 25.36 -7.94
C LEU A 175 4.47 26.27 -9.14
N GLU A 176 5.08 27.43 -8.86
CA GLU A 176 5.53 28.38 -9.92
C GLU A 176 6.85 27.93 -10.57
N GLY A 177 7.71 27.27 -9.80
CA GLY A 177 9.04 26.82 -10.23
C GLY A 177 9.05 25.59 -11.15
N PHE A 178 10.26 25.08 -11.34
CA PHE A 178 10.49 23.83 -12.08
C PHE A 178 10.01 22.61 -11.29
N MET A 179 9.81 21.50 -12.01
CA MET A 179 9.44 20.22 -11.38
C MET A 179 10.54 19.77 -10.41
N PRO A 180 10.23 19.56 -9.11
CA PRO A 180 11.21 19.10 -8.15
C PRO A 180 11.75 17.70 -8.49
N GLU A 181 12.98 17.43 -8.08
CA GLU A 181 13.62 16.12 -8.24
C GLU A 181 12.86 14.99 -7.53
N ILE A 182 13.12 13.76 -7.95
CA ILE A 182 12.56 12.56 -7.32
C ILE A 182 13.13 12.43 -5.91
N THR A 183 12.25 12.20 -4.94
CA THR A 183 12.67 11.98 -3.54
C THR A 183 13.42 10.68 -3.37
N GLN A 184 14.48 10.69 -2.57
CA GLN A 184 15.17 9.46 -2.16
C GLN A 184 14.30 8.59 -1.21
N ASP A 185 13.33 9.15 -0.48
CA ASP A 185 12.38 8.39 0.35
C ASP A 185 11.24 7.84 -0.50
N ARG A 186 11.51 6.69 -1.14
CA ARG A 186 10.56 6.01 -2.04
C ARG A 186 9.46 5.23 -1.30
N LYS A 187 9.53 5.07 0.01
CA LYS A 187 8.49 4.39 0.80
C LYS A 187 7.12 5.04 0.65
N LYS A 188 7.09 6.37 0.53
CA LYS A 188 5.86 7.13 0.32
C LYS A 188 5.29 7.01 -1.10
N CYS A 189 6.09 6.49 -2.04
CA CYS A 189 5.69 6.35 -3.43
C CYS A 189 4.78 5.15 -3.69
N THR A 190 4.79 4.12 -2.84
CA THR A 190 4.04 2.86 -3.04
C THR A 190 2.54 3.05 -3.24
N ILE A 191 1.95 4.08 -2.64
CA ILE A 191 0.52 4.42 -2.78
C ILE A 191 0.29 5.75 -3.54
N CYS A 192 1.34 6.26 -4.20
CA CYS A 192 1.28 7.51 -4.93
C CYS A 192 0.68 7.32 -6.32
N SER A 193 -0.28 8.15 -6.71
CA SER A 193 -0.88 8.10 -8.04
C SER A 193 0.11 8.42 -9.18
N TRP A 194 1.26 9.03 -8.88
CA TRP A 194 2.33 9.35 -9.82
C TRP A 194 3.49 8.35 -9.79
N GLN A 195 3.33 7.23 -9.08
CA GLN A 195 4.41 6.27 -8.90
C GLN A 195 5.01 5.81 -10.22
N LYS A 196 4.19 5.36 -11.17
CA LYS A 196 4.67 4.84 -12.47
C LYS A 196 5.48 5.88 -13.25
N PHE A 197 5.02 7.13 -13.26
CA PHE A 197 5.73 8.25 -13.89
C PHE A 197 7.11 8.46 -13.25
N CYS A 198 7.16 8.59 -11.93
CA CYS A 198 8.42 8.79 -11.22
C CYS A 198 9.34 7.55 -11.27
N ASP A 199 8.79 6.34 -11.31
CA ASP A 199 9.59 5.11 -11.41
C ASP A 199 10.26 4.98 -12.77
N LYS A 200 9.61 5.41 -13.86
CA LYS A 200 10.19 5.43 -15.19
C LYS A 200 11.42 6.37 -15.22
N GLU A 201 11.26 7.60 -14.77
CA GLU A 201 12.35 8.59 -14.73
C GLU A 201 13.47 8.18 -13.78
N ALA A 202 13.16 7.59 -12.62
CA ALA A 202 14.18 7.11 -11.69
C ALA A 202 15.04 6.00 -12.31
N ARG A 203 14.44 5.12 -13.10
CA ARG A 203 15.13 4.07 -13.84
C ARG A 203 16.06 4.67 -14.89
N GLU A 204 15.56 5.60 -15.69
CA GLU A 204 16.33 6.28 -16.75
C GLU A 204 17.53 7.03 -16.20
N ASN A 205 17.41 7.61 -14.99
CA ASN A 205 18.48 8.36 -14.31
C ASN A 205 19.31 7.52 -13.33
N GLY A 206 19.14 6.20 -13.28
CA GLY A 206 19.96 5.30 -12.48
C GLY A 206 19.86 5.51 -10.97
N TYR A 207 18.69 5.81 -10.43
CA TYR A 207 18.52 6.05 -9.00
C TYR A 207 18.84 4.79 -8.16
N LEU A 208 19.75 4.92 -7.20
CA LEU A 208 20.17 3.82 -6.31
C LEU A 208 19.00 3.18 -5.53
N THR A 209 17.96 3.94 -5.23
CA THR A 209 16.78 3.44 -4.53
C THR A 209 15.86 2.55 -5.40
N ASP A 210 16.21 2.32 -6.66
CA ASP A 210 15.57 1.34 -7.52
C ASP A 210 16.20 -0.05 -7.40
N ILE A 211 17.31 -0.16 -6.67
CA ILE A 211 17.95 -1.44 -6.37
C ILE A 211 17.34 -2.05 -5.10
N ASP A 212 16.93 -3.31 -5.15
CA ASP A 212 16.38 -4.02 -3.99
C ASP A 212 17.39 -3.99 -2.80
N GLY A 213 16.87 -3.71 -1.62
CA GLY A 213 17.66 -3.57 -0.40
C GLY A 213 18.32 -2.21 -0.19
N ILE A 214 18.33 -1.30 -1.19
CA ILE A 214 18.88 0.06 -1.05
C ILE A 214 17.74 1.04 -0.72
N GLY A 215 17.54 1.30 0.57
CA GLY A 215 16.62 2.34 1.03
C GLY A 215 17.26 3.73 1.04
N SER A 216 16.47 4.78 1.33
CA SER A 216 16.92 6.18 1.30
C SER A 216 18.19 6.47 2.12
N LYS A 217 18.29 5.88 3.32
CA LYS A 217 19.49 6.06 4.18
C LYS A 217 20.75 5.45 3.56
N THR A 218 20.63 4.27 2.95
CA THR A 218 21.74 3.60 2.28
C THR A 218 22.11 4.35 1.00
N ALA A 219 21.15 4.80 0.21
CA ALA A 219 21.39 5.61 -0.97
C ALA A 219 22.10 6.92 -0.63
N SER A 220 21.65 7.65 0.40
CA SER A 220 22.34 8.87 0.86
C SER A 220 23.78 8.59 1.28
N LEU A 221 24.04 7.47 1.98
CA LEU A 221 25.37 7.08 2.36
C LEU A 221 26.27 6.77 1.15
N LEU A 222 25.75 6.06 0.15
CA LEU A 222 26.48 5.77 -1.09
C LEU A 222 26.81 7.05 -1.84
N ILE A 223 25.86 7.97 -1.99
CA ILE A 223 26.06 9.27 -2.64
C ILE A 223 27.15 10.09 -1.93
N THR A 224 27.12 10.18 -0.59
CA THR A 224 28.16 10.89 0.20
C THR A 224 29.54 10.28 0.01
N ASN A 225 29.62 9.00 -0.37
CA ASN A 225 30.87 8.29 -0.65
C ASN A 225 31.24 8.27 -2.16
N GLY A 226 30.63 9.13 -2.97
CA GLY A 226 30.95 9.29 -4.39
C GLY A 226 30.29 8.25 -5.31
N ILE A 227 29.27 7.52 -4.83
CA ILE A 227 28.51 6.54 -5.61
C ILE A 227 27.13 7.13 -5.84
N SER A 228 26.96 7.87 -6.95
CA SER A 228 25.77 8.68 -7.20
C SER A 228 24.61 7.91 -7.86
N ASP A 229 24.90 6.85 -8.60
CA ASP A 229 23.97 6.18 -9.49
C ASP A 229 24.27 4.67 -9.61
N THR A 230 23.37 3.95 -10.29
CA THR A 230 23.48 2.49 -10.47
C THR A 230 24.68 2.10 -11.34
N GLN A 231 25.09 2.89 -12.34
CA GLN A 231 26.23 2.57 -13.19
C GLN A 231 27.53 2.60 -12.36
N THR A 232 27.70 3.66 -11.58
CA THR A 232 28.82 3.79 -10.65
C THR A 232 28.85 2.65 -9.65
N LEU A 233 27.70 2.27 -9.07
CA LEU A 233 27.63 1.18 -8.09
C LEU A 233 27.98 -0.17 -8.72
N ALA A 234 27.50 -0.47 -9.93
CA ALA A 234 27.75 -1.73 -10.62
C ALA A 234 29.24 -1.94 -10.97
N SER A 235 29.99 -0.86 -11.18
CA SER A 235 31.42 -0.89 -11.48
C SER A 235 32.30 -1.05 -10.24
N TYR A 236 31.75 -0.88 -9.03
CA TYR A 236 32.52 -1.03 -7.80
C TYR A 236 32.93 -2.50 -7.54
N SER A 237 34.15 -2.72 -7.03
CA SER A 237 34.48 -4.02 -6.47
C SER A 237 33.77 -4.23 -5.13
N GLU A 238 33.28 -5.44 -4.91
CA GLU A 238 32.53 -5.83 -3.68
C GLU A 238 33.37 -5.53 -2.42
N LYS A 239 34.70 -5.83 -2.47
CA LYS A 239 35.63 -5.59 -1.38
C LYS A 239 35.79 -4.10 -1.07
N LYS A 240 36.07 -3.25 -2.08
CA LYS A 240 36.22 -1.80 -1.91
C LYS A 240 34.92 -1.15 -1.39
N LEU A 241 33.79 -1.61 -1.85
CA LEU A 241 32.48 -1.13 -1.34
C LEU A 241 32.29 -1.55 0.13
N GLY A 242 32.63 -2.79 0.46
CA GLY A 242 32.58 -3.29 1.83
C GLY A 242 33.46 -2.46 2.78
N GLU A 243 34.71 -2.23 2.44
CA GLU A 243 35.65 -1.39 3.21
C GLU A 243 35.09 0.03 3.45
N LYS A 244 34.52 0.66 2.43
CA LYS A 244 33.86 1.97 2.59
C LYS A 244 32.64 1.94 3.51
N LEU A 245 31.84 0.89 3.46
CA LEU A 245 30.62 0.77 4.25
C LEU A 245 30.85 0.28 5.68
N SER A 246 31.93 -0.43 5.94
CA SER A 246 32.30 -0.93 7.27
C SER A 246 32.55 0.20 8.29
N ILE A 247 33.05 1.35 7.84
CA ILE A 247 33.24 2.55 8.66
C ILE A 247 31.95 3.00 9.35
N PHE A 248 30.78 2.64 8.78
CA PHE A 248 29.49 3.07 9.28
C PHE A 248 28.70 1.97 10.00
N ASN A 249 28.86 0.69 9.61
CA ASN A 249 28.19 -0.45 10.23
C ASN A 249 28.61 -1.78 9.59
N ASP A 250 29.02 -2.76 10.42
CA ASP A 250 29.42 -4.10 9.98
C ASP A 250 28.34 -4.85 9.19
N GLN A 251 27.05 -4.65 9.51
CA GLN A 251 25.96 -5.24 8.73
C GLN A 251 25.90 -4.72 7.27
N LYS A 252 26.38 -3.50 7.02
CA LYS A 252 26.45 -2.95 5.65
C LYS A 252 27.63 -3.49 4.87
N TYR A 253 28.74 -3.79 5.54
CA TYR A 253 29.85 -4.52 4.94
C TYR A 253 29.38 -5.84 4.33
N GLN A 254 28.66 -6.66 5.12
CA GLN A 254 28.11 -7.94 4.67
C GLN A 254 27.15 -7.83 3.48
N LYS A 255 26.46 -6.69 3.32
CA LYS A 255 25.54 -6.42 2.21
C LYS A 255 26.19 -5.81 0.96
N ALA A 256 27.44 -5.42 1.02
CA ALA A 256 28.12 -4.75 -0.10
C ALA A 256 28.13 -5.62 -1.37
N SER A 257 28.50 -6.90 -1.23
CA SER A 257 28.48 -7.86 -2.35
C SER A 257 27.07 -7.98 -2.95
N LEU A 258 26.05 -8.08 -2.10
CA LEU A 258 24.66 -8.16 -2.56
C LEU A 258 24.25 -6.89 -3.32
N PHE A 259 24.61 -5.69 -2.86
CA PHE A 259 24.28 -4.45 -3.54
C PHE A 259 24.93 -4.36 -4.93
N VAL A 260 26.22 -4.73 -5.05
CA VAL A 260 26.90 -4.73 -6.35
C VAL A 260 26.25 -5.72 -7.31
N LYS A 261 26.07 -6.98 -6.90
CA LYS A 261 25.47 -8.04 -7.73
C LYS A 261 24.02 -7.71 -8.10
N GLN A 262 23.23 -7.19 -7.15
CA GLN A 262 21.85 -6.78 -7.43
C GLN A 262 21.80 -5.65 -8.47
N THR A 263 22.76 -4.71 -8.40
CA THR A 263 22.85 -3.61 -9.36
C THR A 263 23.30 -4.09 -10.72
N GLN A 264 24.27 -5.01 -10.79
CA GLN A 264 24.71 -5.64 -12.02
C GLN A 264 23.58 -6.41 -12.69
N ALA A 265 22.84 -7.23 -11.95
CA ALA A 265 21.66 -7.92 -12.44
C ALA A 265 20.60 -6.93 -12.97
N TYR A 266 20.34 -5.86 -12.22
CA TYR A 266 19.35 -4.84 -12.59
C TYR A 266 19.71 -4.14 -13.92
N ILE A 267 20.98 -3.84 -14.16
CA ILE A 267 21.45 -3.19 -15.39
C ILE A 267 21.52 -4.16 -16.57
N SER A 268 22.03 -5.37 -16.36
CA SER A 268 22.15 -6.38 -17.43
C SER A 268 20.80 -6.96 -17.85
N GLY A 269 19.79 -6.91 -16.97
CA GLY A 269 18.52 -7.60 -17.18
C GLY A 269 18.58 -9.11 -16.91
N GLU A 270 19.75 -9.65 -16.52
CA GLU A 270 19.98 -11.07 -16.34
C GLU A 270 19.91 -11.48 -14.85
N PRO A 271 19.25 -12.60 -14.53
CA PRO A 271 19.19 -13.11 -13.17
C PRO A 271 20.54 -13.75 -12.77
N TYR A 272 20.91 -13.63 -11.50
CA TYR A 272 22.11 -14.20 -10.93
C TYR A 272 21.76 -15.25 -9.86
N LEU A 273 22.30 -16.48 -10.00
CA LEU A 273 22.12 -17.53 -9.00
C LEU A 273 23.10 -17.35 -7.84
N ILE A 274 22.60 -17.22 -6.60
CA ILE A 274 23.41 -16.99 -5.38
C ILE A 274 23.87 -18.32 -4.76
N SER A 275 22.96 -19.29 -4.66
CA SER A 275 23.17 -20.49 -3.85
C SER A 275 22.95 -21.77 -4.67
N ASN A 276 23.75 -22.77 -4.36
CA ASN A 276 23.66 -24.10 -4.94
C ASN A 276 22.69 -25.02 -4.20
N LYS A 277 21.84 -25.68 -4.96
CA LYS A 277 21.41 -27.09 -4.86
C LYS A 277 20.43 -27.55 -3.79
N ASN A 278 20.47 -27.20 -2.50
CA ASN A 278 19.68 -27.98 -1.54
C ASN A 278 18.22 -27.54 -1.37
N ASP A 279 17.95 -26.24 -1.29
CA ASP A 279 16.60 -25.74 -0.94
C ASP A 279 15.58 -25.93 -2.08
N THR A 280 16.07 -25.89 -3.31
CA THR A 280 15.23 -26.00 -4.50
C THR A 280 15.01 -27.46 -4.95
N ASN A 281 15.95 -28.39 -4.68
CA ASN A 281 15.72 -29.83 -4.88
C ASN A 281 14.58 -30.36 -4.01
N ILE A 282 14.43 -29.82 -2.81
CA ILE A 282 13.34 -30.13 -1.89
C ILE A 282 11.96 -29.83 -2.52
N ILE A 283 11.83 -28.75 -3.31
CA ILE A 283 10.54 -28.43 -3.97
C ILE A 283 10.23 -29.50 -5.03
N LEU A 284 11.19 -29.83 -5.87
CA LEU A 284 11.00 -30.78 -6.97
C LEU A 284 10.55 -32.15 -6.44
N GLU A 285 11.19 -32.64 -5.38
CA GLU A 285 10.83 -33.92 -4.77
C GLU A 285 9.45 -33.88 -4.14
N LYS A 286 9.16 -32.86 -3.35
CA LYS A 286 7.89 -32.73 -2.64
C LYS A 286 6.68 -32.49 -3.56
N THR A 287 6.88 -31.91 -4.73
CA THR A 287 5.78 -31.56 -5.67
C THR A 287 5.48 -32.64 -6.71
N ARG A 288 6.22 -33.75 -6.76
CA ARG A 288 6.04 -34.82 -7.75
C ARG A 288 4.66 -35.46 -7.75
N SER A 289 4.08 -35.70 -6.57
CA SER A 289 2.77 -36.35 -6.38
C SER A 289 1.59 -35.39 -6.41
N GLY A 290 1.86 -34.10 -6.58
CA GLY A 290 0.88 -33.02 -6.55
C GLY A 290 1.12 -32.06 -5.40
N PHE A 291 0.45 -30.91 -5.46
CA PHE A 291 0.56 -29.84 -4.46
C PHE A 291 -0.64 -28.88 -4.53
N TYR A 292 -0.79 -28.08 -3.50
CA TYR A 292 -1.69 -26.95 -3.50
C TYR A 292 -0.91 -25.66 -3.65
N ILE A 293 -1.49 -24.67 -4.36
CA ILE A 293 -1.13 -23.27 -4.23
C ILE A 293 -2.22 -22.59 -3.40
N PHE A 294 -1.81 -21.77 -2.48
CA PHE A 294 -2.69 -21.10 -1.54
C PHE A 294 -2.41 -19.62 -1.50
N ASP A 295 -3.46 -18.81 -1.64
CA ASP A 295 -3.41 -17.35 -1.57
C ASP A 295 -4.64 -16.80 -0.87
N ILE A 296 -4.50 -15.64 -0.20
CA ILE A 296 -5.57 -15.04 0.60
C ILE A 296 -5.78 -13.57 0.28
N GLU A 297 -7.06 -13.15 0.39
CA GLU A 297 -7.43 -11.74 0.33
C GLU A 297 -7.93 -11.25 1.69
N SER A 298 -7.35 -10.14 2.16
CA SER A 298 -7.56 -9.65 3.52
C SER A 298 -8.01 -8.20 3.59
N SER A 299 -8.74 -7.89 4.65
CA SER A 299 -8.97 -6.53 5.14
C SER A 299 -8.13 -6.30 6.40
N PRO A 300 -6.92 -5.75 6.30
CA PRO A 300 -5.99 -5.62 7.43
C PRO A 300 -6.57 -4.82 8.59
N ASP A 301 -7.33 -3.74 8.28
CA ASP A 301 -7.93 -2.87 9.29
C ASP A 301 -9.04 -3.57 10.08
N GLU A 302 -9.75 -4.50 9.44
CA GLU A 302 -10.76 -5.32 10.09
C GLU A 302 -10.19 -6.58 10.72
N LYS A 303 -8.91 -6.89 10.48
CA LYS A 303 -8.26 -8.16 10.82
C LYS A 303 -9.11 -9.35 10.33
N HIS A 304 -9.53 -9.27 9.09
CA HIS A 304 -10.46 -10.22 8.48
C HIS A 304 -9.98 -10.67 7.11
N ASP A 305 -9.70 -11.95 6.99
CA ASP A 305 -9.44 -12.59 5.70
C ASP A 305 -10.78 -12.97 5.10
N PHE A 306 -11.11 -12.40 3.95
CA PHE A 306 -12.46 -12.55 3.36
C PHE A 306 -12.51 -13.57 2.22
N LEU A 307 -11.36 -13.96 1.64
CA LEU A 307 -11.27 -15.01 0.63
C LEU A 307 -10.01 -15.84 0.82
N TYR A 308 -10.17 -17.16 0.74
CA TYR A 308 -9.10 -18.14 0.67
C TYR A 308 -9.19 -18.87 -0.65
N GLY A 309 -8.13 -18.83 -1.46
CA GLY A 309 -8.04 -19.47 -2.75
C GLY A 309 -7.09 -20.66 -2.75
N PHE A 310 -7.57 -21.81 -3.21
CA PHE A 310 -6.75 -23.00 -3.41
C PHE A 310 -6.72 -23.36 -4.88
N LEU A 311 -5.51 -23.52 -5.44
CA LEU A 311 -5.31 -24.09 -6.75
C LEU A 311 -4.73 -25.50 -6.57
N LYS A 312 -5.48 -26.53 -6.99
CA LYS A 312 -5.04 -27.91 -6.97
C LYS A 312 -4.22 -28.22 -8.24
N VAL A 313 -3.01 -28.71 -8.04
CA VAL A 313 -2.09 -29.09 -9.12
C VAL A 313 -1.70 -30.55 -8.93
N ASN A 314 -2.17 -31.43 -9.80
CA ASN A 314 -1.96 -32.87 -9.66
C ASN A 314 -0.50 -33.29 -9.92
N ASN A 315 0.22 -32.57 -10.78
CA ASN A 315 1.65 -32.69 -11.01
C ASN A 315 2.15 -31.47 -11.80
N LEU A 316 3.47 -31.31 -11.90
CA LEU A 316 4.10 -30.18 -12.60
C LEU A 316 3.79 -30.08 -14.11
N PHE A 317 3.27 -31.14 -14.71
CA PHE A 317 2.89 -31.18 -16.12
C PHE A 317 1.38 -31.03 -16.34
N THR A 318 0.63 -30.72 -15.26
CA THR A 318 -0.81 -30.47 -15.33
C THR A 318 -1.08 -29.29 -16.26
N LYS A 319 -1.87 -29.54 -17.31
CA LYS A 319 -2.27 -28.47 -18.24
C LYS A 319 -3.10 -27.42 -17.52
N LYS A 320 -3.04 -26.19 -18.01
CA LYS A 320 -3.77 -25.06 -17.37
C LYS A 320 -5.28 -25.31 -17.33
N GLU A 321 -5.83 -26.03 -18.30
CA GLU A 321 -7.24 -26.39 -18.37
C GLU A 321 -7.67 -27.38 -17.26
N ASP A 322 -6.74 -28.23 -16.80
CA ASP A 322 -6.99 -29.27 -15.79
C ASP A 322 -6.74 -28.76 -14.35
N LEU A 323 -6.38 -27.49 -14.20
CA LEU A 323 -6.17 -26.88 -12.90
C LEU A 323 -7.51 -26.59 -12.22
N ILE A 324 -7.69 -27.08 -10.99
CA ILE A 324 -8.91 -26.88 -10.23
C ILE A 324 -8.68 -25.77 -9.21
N TYR A 325 -9.33 -24.61 -9.44
CA TYR A 325 -9.31 -23.50 -8.48
C TYR A 325 -10.56 -23.53 -7.61
N LYS A 326 -10.39 -23.42 -6.28
CA LYS A 326 -11.45 -23.48 -5.29
C LYS A 326 -11.41 -22.25 -4.38
N PRO A 327 -12.30 -21.26 -4.57
CA PRO A 327 -12.44 -20.12 -3.67
C PRO A 327 -13.30 -20.47 -2.46
N ILE A 328 -12.92 -20.01 -1.28
CA ILE A 328 -13.71 -20.11 -0.05
C ILE A 328 -13.88 -18.71 0.53
N PHE A 329 -15.09 -18.17 0.49
CA PHE A 329 -15.41 -16.90 1.13
C PHE A 329 -15.62 -17.09 2.63
N ASN A 330 -14.99 -16.24 3.42
CA ASN A 330 -15.20 -16.14 4.85
C ASN A 330 -16.18 -15.00 5.13
N LEU A 331 -17.47 -15.30 5.04
CA LEU A 331 -18.51 -14.37 5.45
C LEU A 331 -18.63 -14.41 6.97
N LYS A 332 -18.74 -13.25 7.62
CA LYS A 332 -18.76 -13.12 9.11
C LYS A 332 -19.75 -14.05 9.79
N LYS A 333 -20.85 -14.43 9.11
CA LYS A 333 -21.90 -15.35 9.62
C LYS A 333 -21.47 -16.83 9.61
N ASN A 334 -20.54 -17.22 8.71
CA ASN A 334 -20.19 -18.62 8.45
C ASN A 334 -18.70 -18.91 8.69
N LYS A 335 -18.07 -18.20 9.63
CA LYS A 335 -16.63 -18.27 9.86
C LYS A 335 -16.12 -19.68 10.13
N ILE A 336 -16.76 -20.41 11.05
CA ILE A 336 -16.34 -21.76 11.42
C ILE A 336 -16.49 -22.73 10.25
N GLU A 337 -17.60 -22.68 9.53
CA GLU A 337 -17.84 -23.51 8.34
C GLU A 337 -16.76 -23.27 7.27
N SER A 338 -16.40 -22.01 7.02
CA SER A 338 -15.34 -21.67 6.08
C SER A 338 -13.99 -22.24 6.52
N TYR A 339 -13.68 -22.18 7.80
CA TYR A 339 -12.45 -22.73 8.38
C TYR A 339 -12.40 -24.26 8.31
N THR A 340 -13.50 -24.94 8.59
CA THR A 340 -13.61 -26.40 8.44
C THR A 340 -13.35 -26.82 6.99
N LYS A 341 -13.98 -26.13 6.01
CA LYS A 341 -13.74 -26.42 4.58
C LYS A 341 -12.28 -26.23 4.15
N ILE A 342 -11.58 -25.24 4.70
CA ILE A 342 -10.14 -25.02 4.44
C ILE A 342 -9.33 -26.22 4.94
N ILE A 343 -9.60 -26.67 6.17
CA ILE A 343 -8.91 -27.80 6.78
C ILE A 343 -9.21 -29.11 6.05
N GLU A 344 -10.46 -29.32 5.61
CA GLU A 344 -10.85 -30.48 4.79
C GLU A 344 -10.06 -30.55 3.47
N ILE A 345 -9.88 -29.41 2.78
CA ILE A 345 -9.06 -29.34 1.56
C ILE A 345 -7.62 -29.72 1.88
N LEU A 346 -7.04 -29.18 2.95
CA LEU A 346 -5.66 -29.47 3.32
C LEU A 346 -5.47 -30.94 3.74
N PHE A 347 -6.49 -31.55 4.34
CA PHE A 347 -6.44 -32.96 4.74
C PHE A 347 -6.82 -33.96 3.65
N SER A 348 -7.42 -33.50 2.55
CA SER A 348 -7.73 -34.40 1.42
C SER A 348 -6.47 -35.01 0.76
N HIS A 349 -5.32 -34.35 0.91
CA HIS A 349 -4.00 -34.83 0.47
C HIS A 349 -2.96 -34.44 1.52
N LYS A 350 -2.85 -35.21 2.59
CA LYS A 350 -2.03 -34.89 3.77
C LYS A 350 -0.53 -34.73 3.46
N GLU A 351 -0.04 -35.49 2.47
CA GLU A 351 1.37 -35.46 2.07
C GLU A 351 1.72 -34.36 1.05
N TRP A 352 0.73 -33.66 0.51
CA TRP A 352 1.00 -32.64 -0.47
C TRP A 352 1.50 -31.35 0.16
N PRO A 353 2.57 -30.77 -0.38
CA PRO A 353 3.00 -29.44 0.04
C PRO A 353 1.98 -28.37 -0.37
N VAL A 354 2.02 -27.28 0.37
CA VAL A 354 1.23 -26.06 0.10
C VAL A 354 2.19 -24.93 -0.25
N LEU A 355 2.21 -24.55 -1.50
CA LEU A 355 3.05 -23.46 -1.98
C LEU A 355 2.32 -22.14 -1.84
N HIS A 356 3.01 -21.13 -1.35
CA HIS A 356 2.45 -19.79 -1.17
C HIS A 356 3.52 -18.72 -1.40
N TYR A 357 3.12 -17.45 -1.42
CA TYR A 357 4.04 -16.34 -1.69
C TYR A 357 4.02 -15.28 -0.60
N GLY A 358 4.80 -15.48 0.45
CA GLY A 358 4.91 -14.62 1.63
C GLY A 358 4.50 -15.32 2.92
N GLU A 359 4.53 -14.61 4.05
CA GLU A 359 4.30 -15.21 5.38
C GLU A 359 2.81 -15.23 5.79
N THR A 360 1.97 -14.46 5.11
CA THR A 360 0.59 -14.19 5.50
C THR A 360 -0.26 -15.46 5.50
N GLU A 361 -0.07 -16.32 4.52
CA GLU A 361 -0.82 -17.55 4.28
C GLU A 361 -0.60 -18.56 5.39
N LYS A 362 0.66 -18.79 5.77
CA LYS A 362 1.01 -19.70 6.87
C LYS A 362 0.46 -19.20 8.21
N ILE A 363 0.56 -17.90 8.47
CA ILE A 363 0.02 -17.28 9.70
C ILE A 363 -1.51 -17.41 9.74
N ALA A 364 -2.21 -17.23 8.62
CA ALA A 364 -3.65 -17.39 8.55
C ALA A 364 -4.07 -18.83 8.91
N ILE A 365 -3.39 -19.85 8.38
CA ILE A 365 -3.68 -21.26 8.69
C ILE A 365 -3.42 -21.58 10.16
N ILE A 366 -2.35 -21.05 10.76
CA ILE A 366 -2.11 -21.19 12.21
C ILE A 366 -3.29 -20.61 13.01
N ASN A 367 -3.79 -19.43 12.63
CA ASN A 367 -4.91 -18.80 13.32
C ASN A 367 -6.23 -19.57 13.12
N ILE A 368 -6.45 -20.14 11.95
CA ILE A 368 -7.60 -21.00 11.63
C ILE A 368 -7.55 -22.26 12.52
N ALA A 369 -6.43 -22.97 12.53
CA ALA A 369 -6.24 -24.19 13.30
C ALA A 369 -6.42 -23.95 14.82
N LYS A 370 -5.86 -22.86 15.35
CA LYS A 370 -6.09 -22.42 16.74
C LYS A 370 -7.57 -22.15 17.02
N THR A 371 -8.29 -21.53 16.08
CA THR A 371 -9.74 -21.26 16.24
C THR A 371 -10.57 -22.54 16.25
N LEU A 372 -10.10 -23.58 15.58
CA LEU A 372 -10.71 -24.92 15.55
C LEU A 372 -10.19 -25.84 16.67
N ASN A 373 -9.43 -25.30 17.64
CA ASN A 373 -8.87 -26.00 18.80
C ASN A 373 -7.90 -27.13 18.46
N PHE A 374 -7.10 -27.01 17.40
CA PHE A 374 -6.02 -27.95 17.09
C PHE A 374 -4.91 -27.88 18.14
N SER A 375 -4.30 -29.02 18.47
CA SER A 375 -3.12 -29.09 19.31
C SER A 375 -1.90 -28.43 18.63
N PHE A 376 -0.84 -28.21 19.41
CA PHE A 376 0.40 -27.68 18.90
C PHE A 376 1.02 -28.61 17.84
N GLU A 377 1.02 -29.90 18.10
CA GLU A 377 1.56 -30.96 17.23
C GLU A 377 0.80 -31.01 15.89
N GLU A 378 -0.54 -30.92 15.95
CA GLU A 378 -1.37 -30.88 14.73
C GLU A 378 -1.10 -29.62 13.91
N ILE A 379 -0.93 -28.46 14.55
CA ILE A 379 -0.59 -27.21 13.86
C ILE A 379 0.79 -27.30 13.22
N ASP A 380 1.78 -27.84 13.93
CA ASP A 380 3.14 -28.00 13.40
C ASP A 380 3.16 -28.97 12.21
N SER A 381 2.52 -30.14 12.36
CA SER A 381 2.36 -31.11 11.27
C SER A 381 1.69 -30.50 10.04
N LEU A 382 0.60 -29.73 10.23
CA LEU A 382 -0.12 -29.06 9.15
C LEU A 382 0.77 -28.02 8.48
N THR A 383 1.48 -27.19 9.23
CA THR A 383 2.22 -26.04 8.72
C THR A 383 3.64 -26.36 8.23
N SER A 384 4.19 -27.53 8.57
CA SER A 384 5.47 -28.04 8.05
C SER A 384 5.46 -28.28 6.54
N ARG A 385 4.27 -28.43 5.93
CA ARG A 385 4.06 -28.62 4.50
C ARG A 385 4.06 -27.30 3.71
N PHE A 386 3.99 -26.14 4.41
CA PHE A 386 3.92 -24.84 3.78
C PHE A 386 5.30 -24.40 3.31
N ILE A 387 5.39 -24.05 2.01
CA ILE A 387 6.63 -23.64 1.36
C ILE A 387 6.45 -22.23 0.81
N ASP A 388 7.17 -21.28 1.38
CA ASP A 388 7.15 -19.88 0.94
C ASP A 388 8.12 -19.67 -0.24
N LEU A 389 7.55 -19.50 -1.44
CA LEU A 389 8.32 -19.27 -2.67
C LEU A 389 9.01 -17.90 -2.67
N HIS A 390 8.48 -16.89 -1.97
CA HIS A 390 9.15 -15.60 -1.84
C HIS A 390 10.49 -15.72 -1.11
N THR A 391 10.49 -16.45 0.01
CA THR A 391 11.73 -16.73 0.76
C THR A 391 12.72 -17.54 -0.07
N LEU A 392 12.24 -18.53 -0.79
CA LEU A 392 13.11 -19.40 -1.62
C LEU A 392 13.75 -18.64 -2.78
N ILE A 393 12.97 -17.86 -3.55
CA ILE A 393 13.53 -17.11 -4.67
C ILE A 393 14.56 -16.07 -4.19
N ARG A 394 14.32 -15.44 -3.06
CA ARG A 394 15.28 -14.48 -2.48
C ARG A 394 16.56 -15.12 -1.96
N LYS A 395 16.51 -16.35 -1.48
CA LYS A 395 17.70 -17.10 -1.05
C LYS A 395 18.49 -17.64 -2.21
N SER A 396 17.83 -17.98 -3.31
CA SER A 396 18.44 -18.66 -4.43
C SER A 396 18.89 -17.73 -5.56
N TRP A 397 18.20 -16.60 -5.77
CA TRP A 397 18.35 -15.75 -6.93
C TRP A 397 18.47 -14.26 -6.61
N ILE A 398 19.36 -13.58 -7.32
CA ILE A 398 19.32 -12.13 -7.55
C ILE A 398 18.63 -11.90 -8.87
N LEU A 399 17.44 -11.31 -8.84
CA LEU A 399 16.66 -11.01 -10.03
C LEU A 399 16.90 -9.55 -10.46
N PRO A 400 16.79 -9.24 -11.77
CA PRO A 400 16.94 -7.88 -12.31
C PRO A 400 15.73 -6.99 -11.98
N LEU A 401 15.31 -6.95 -10.72
CA LEU A 401 14.05 -6.38 -10.28
C LEU A 401 14.24 -5.40 -9.13
N LYS A 402 13.36 -4.40 -9.07
CA LYS A 402 13.31 -3.41 -8.00
C LYS A 402 12.86 -3.99 -6.65
N ASN A 403 12.05 -5.02 -6.68
CA ASN A 403 11.55 -5.75 -5.51
C ASN A 403 11.07 -7.13 -5.92
N TYR A 404 10.84 -7.99 -4.91
CA TYR A 404 10.42 -9.37 -5.11
C TYR A 404 8.93 -9.58 -4.79
N SER A 405 8.05 -8.60 -5.02
CA SER A 405 6.60 -8.84 -4.89
C SER A 405 6.13 -9.84 -5.95
N LEU A 406 5.07 -10.60 -5.63
CA LEU A 406 4.46 -11.57 -6.55
C LEU A 406 4.28 -10.96 -7.96
N LYS A 407 3.70 -9.76 -8.04
CA LYS A 407 3.49 -9.09 -9.32
C LYS A 407 4.76 -8.74 -10.06
N THR A 408 5.78 -8.28 -9.35
CA THR A 408 7.03 -7.87 -10.00
C THR A 408 7.75 -9.08 -10.58
N VAL A 409 7.83 -10.17 -9.81
CA VAL A 409 8.48 -11.41 -10.26
C VAL A 409 7.70 -12.07 -11.38
N SER A 410 6.38 -12.23 -11.22
CA SER A 410 5.56 -12.91 -12.24
C SER A 410 5.47 -12.11 -13.55
N ASN A 411 5.39 -10.76 -13.50
CA ASN A 411 5.45 -9.94 -14.71
C ASN A 411 6.80 -10.10 -15.45
N TRP A 412 7.90 -10.18 -14.71
CA TRP A 412 9.21 -10.45 -15.31
C TRP A 412 9.27 -11.83 -15.98
N LEU A 413 8.55 -12.82 -15.42
CA LEU A 413 8.38 -14.14 -16.03
C LEU A 413 7.36 -14.15 -17.19
N GLY A 414 6.74 -13.01 -17.53
CA GLY A 414 5.76 -12.87 -18.61
C GLY A 414 4.32 -13.21 -18.20
N PHE A 415 4.00 -13.25 -16.90
CA PHE A 415 2.61 -13.45 -16.45
C PHE A 415 1.80 -12.17 -16.58
N GLU A 416 0.59 -12.30 -17.12
CA GLU A 416 -0.36 -11.20 -17.22
C GLU A 416 -1.67 -11.56 -16.49
N TRP A 417 -2.10 -10.68 -15.59
CA TRP A 417 -3.41 -10.78 -14.93
C TRP A 417 -4.52 -10.50 -15.93
N MET A 418 -5.59 -11.28 -15.90
CA MET A 418 -6.75 -11.06 -16.79
C MET A 418 -7.35 -9.67 -16.61
N GLN A 419 -7.34 -9.17 -15.38
CA GLN A 419 -7.83 -7.83 -15.08
C GLN A 419 -6.69 -6.83 -15.07
N LYS A 420 -6.75 -5.81 -15.91
CA LYS A 420 -5.72 -4.76 -15.98
C LYS A 420 -5.70 -3.88 -14.73
N ASN A 421 -4.51 -3.48 -14.31
CA ASN A 421 -4.29 -2.56 -13.18
C ASN A 421 -4.94 -3.01 -11.87
N VAL A 422 -4.93 -4.31 -11.58
CA VAL A 422 -5.42 -4.88 -10.31
C VAL A 422 -4.33 -4.86 -9.24
N SER A 423 -4.76 -4.96 -7.98
CA SER A 423 -3.90 -5.05 -6.79
C SER A 423 -4.72 -5.52 -5.60
N GLY A 424 -4.10 -6.03 -4.53
CA GLY A 424 -4.80 -6.40 -3.30
C GLY A 424 -5.65 -5.25 -2.72
N SER A 425 -5.18 -4.00 -2.85
CA SER A 425 -6.01 -2.84 -2.47
C SER A 425 -7.28 -2.67 -3.34
N LYS A 426 -7.24 -3.13 -4.60
CA LYS A 426 -8.43 -3.12 -5.47
C LYS A 426 -9.37 -4.26 -5.13
N ALA A 427 -8.86 -5.43 -4.75
CA ALA A 427 -9.66 -6.53 -4.22
C ALA A 427 -10.36 -6.12 -2.92
N LEU A 428 -9.66 -5.46 -2.00
CA LEU A 428 -10.25 -4.88 -0.79
C LEU A 428 -11.33 -3.83 -1.11
N TYR A 429 -11.10 -2.97 -2.12
CA TYR A 429 -12.13 -2.02 -2.56
C TYR A 429 -13.39 -2.74 -3.06
N TRP A 430 -13.25 -3.79 -3.87
CA TRP A 430 -14.39 -4.59 -4.34
C TRP A 430 -15.11 -5.31 -3.19
N TRP A 431 -14.37 -5.81 -2.21
CA TRP A 431 -14.96 -6.37 -1.00
C TRP A 431 -15.83 -5.37 -0.25
N ILE A 432 -15.33 -4.14 -0.03
CA ILE A 432 -16.10 -3.07 0.60
C ILE A 432 -17.35 -2.70 -0.24
N GLN A 433 -17.21 -2.64 -1.58
CA GLN A 433 -18.35 -2.39 -2.46
C GLN A 433 -19.41 -3.51 -2.36
N TYR A 434 -18.98 -4.77 -2.31
CA TYR A 434 -19.88 -5.89 -2.08
C TYR A 434 -20.62 -5.76 -0.74
N GLN A 435 -19.93 -5.44 0.34
CA GLN A 435 -20.55 -5.24 1.65
C GLN A 435 -21.58 -4.12 1.70
N ILE A 436 -21.46 -3.11 0.83
CA ILE A 436 -22.39 -1.97 0.76
C ILE A 436 -23.56 -2.26 -0.18
N THR A 437 -23.30 -2.91 -1.32
CA THR A 437 -24.27 -3.01 -2.43
C THR A 437 -24.86 -4.41 -2.59
N GLU A 438 -24.28 -5.42 -1.95
CA GLU A 438 -24.56 -6.84 -2.10
C GLU A 438 -24.45 -7.35 -3.56
N ASN A 439 -23.80 -6.57 -4.45
CA ASN A 439 -23.66 -6.93 -5.85
C ASN A 439 -22.53 -7.94 -6.05
N GLU A 440 -22.92 -9.16 -6.45
CA GLU A 440 -22.00 -10.30 -6.64
C GLU A 440 -20.95 -10.10 -7.74
N ILE A 441 -21.09 -9.10 -8.60
CA ILE A 441 -20.08 -8.78 -9.62
C ILE A 441 -18.73 -8.46 -8.97
N PHE A 442 -18.73 -7.90 -7.76
CA PHE A 442 -17.52 -7.63 -7.01
C PHE A 442 -16.89 -8.91 -6.48
N LEU A 443 -17.66 -9.89 -6.03
CA LEU A 443 -17.14 -11.21 -5.65
C LEU A 443 -16.48 -11.92 -6.84
N LYS A 444 -17.12 -11.92 -8.01
CA LYS A 444 -16.54 -12.50 -9.24
C LYS A 444 -15.21 -11.86 -9.59
N LYS A 445 -15.08 -10.53 -9.43
CA LYS A 445 -13.81 -9.82 -9.67
C LYS A 445 -12.72 -10.22 -8.67
N ILE A 446 -13.07 -10.40 -7.40
CA ILE A 446 -12.14 -10.82 -6.35
C ILE A 446 -11.68 -12.26 -6.62
N VAL A 447 -12.60 -13.17 -6.93
CA VAL A 447 -12.30 -14.58 -7.29
C VAL A 447 -11.32 -14.66 -8.46
N GLN A 448 -11.58 -13.90 -9.53
CA GLN A 448 -10.68 -13.87 -10.68
C GLN A 448 -9.28 -13.34 -10.31
N TYR A 449 -9.22 -12.28 -9.50
CA TYR A 449 -7.95 -11.70 -9.06
C TYR A 449 -7.13 -12.71 -8.23
N ASN A 450 -7.73 -13.35 -7.23
CA ASN A 450 -7.07 -14.34 -6.38
C ASN A 450 -6.67 -15.60 -7.17
N LYS A 451 -7.51 -16.03 -8.14
CA LYS A 451 -7.14 -17.12 -9.06
C LYS A 451 -5.90 -16.76 -9.87
N ASP A 452 -5.81 -15.54 -10.38
CA ASP A 452 -4.64 -15.07 -11.10
C ASP A 452 -3.39 -15.01 -10.21
N ASP A 453 -3.51 -14.60 -8.92
CA ASP A 453 -2.41 -14.62 -7.95
C ASP A 453 -1.94 -16.06 -7.68
N CYS A 454 -2.85 -17.03 -7.57
CA CYS A 454 -2.49 -18.46 -7.50
C CYS A 454 -1.75 -18.95 -8.76
N LEU A 455 -2.20 -18.57 -9.96
CA LEU A 455 -1.56 -18.93 -11.21
C LEU A 455 -0.18 -18.26 -11.37
N ALA A 456 -0.04 -17.02 -10.92
CA ALA A 456 1.24 -16.31 -10.86
C ALA A 456 2.24 -17.02 -9.93
N THR A 457 1.76 -17.49 -8.77
CA THR A 457 2.55 -18.29 -7.82
C THR A 457 2.97 -19.63 -8.43
N LEU A 458 2.08 -20.29 -9.18
CA LEU A 458 2.43 -21.51 -9.94
C LEU A 458 3.56 -21.26 -10.95
N GLN A 459 3.49 -20.17 -11.70
CA GLN A 459 4.54 -19.84 -12.68
C GLN A 459 5.90 -19.63 -12.01
N ILE A 460 5.94 -19.02 -10.82
CA ILE A 460 7.19 -18.88 -10.05
C ILE A 460 7.70 -20.24 -9.58
N ALA A 461 6.83 -21.14 -9.12
CA ALA A 461 7.21 -22.51 -8.77
C ALA A 461 7.81 -23.25 -9.98
N GLU A 462 7.17 -23.17 -11.13
CA GLU A 462 7.68 -23.75 -12.39
C GLU A 462 9.04 -23.19 -12.79
N TYR A 463 9.24 -21.87 -12.66
CA TYR A 463 10.53 -21.24 -12.95
C TYR A 463 11.63 -21.78 -12.03
N LEU A 464 11.38 -21.85 -10.72
CA LEU A 464 12.33 -22.39 -9.75
C LEU A 464 12.71 -23.84 -10.07
N ILE A 465 11.76 -24.67 -10.46
CA ILE A 465 11.95 -26.09 -10.78
C ILE A 465 12.69 -26.27 -12.12
N LYS A 466 12.27 -25.58 -13.18
CA LYS A 466 12.88 -25.70 -14.53
C LYS A 466 14.36 -25.28 -14.55
N ASN A 467 14.71 -24.25 -13.80
CA ASN A 467 16.11 -23.78 -13.76
C ASN A 467 17.03 -24.67 -12.93
N GLN A 468 16.49 -25.64 -12.20
CA GLN A 468 17.25 -26.71 -11.57
C GLN A 468 17.54 -27.87 -12.55
N LEU A 469 16.53 -28.28 -13.31
CA LEU A 469 16.66 -29.39 -14.27
C LEU A 469 17.67 -29.12 -15.41
N LYS A 470 17.91 -27.84 -15.72
CA LYS A 470 18.91 -27.43 -16.73
C LYS A 470 20.36 -27.52 -16.25
N LYS A 471 20.63 -27.79 -14.97
CA LYS A 471 21.97 -27.85 -14.37
C LYS A 471 22.38 -29.25 -13.91
N ASN A 472 21.52 -30.24 -14.01
CA ASN A 472 21.80 -31.65 -13.90
C ASN A 472 21.89 -32.28 -15.31
#